data_83185ce6b7c7f4688f16b0559b26977a
#
_entry.id   83185ce6b7c7f4688f16b0559b26977a
#
_cell.length_a   1.000
_cell.length_b   1.000
_cell.length_c   1.000
_cell.angle_alpha   90.00
_cell.angle_beta   90.00
_cell.angle_gamma   90.00
#
_symmetry.space_group_name_H-M   'P 1'
#
loop_
_entity.id
_entity.type
_entity.pdbx_description
1 polymer ?
#
loop_
_entity_poly.entity_id
_entity_poly.type
_entity_poly.pdbx_seq_one_letter_code
_entity_poly.pdbx_strand_id
1 'polypeptide(L)'
;LIQKGLTGDLMKELMTLIHKENIVVQKVPIQKLNHMVKKNHQGIIAMISPVAYHEIDWLVQQVYEKGEDPFILILDRVKDVRNFGAIARTAECFGVHAIVIPSKDSALITNDAVKTSAGALFKIPVCKVTSLTSALDFLKGCGLKVYACSEKSETLIDKLETTGPKALIMGS
;
A
#
# COMPACT_ATOMS: atom_id res chain seq x y z
N LEU A 1 -14.97 8.03 5.45
CA LEU A 1 -16.32 7.55 5.67
C LEU A 1 -17.27 8.74 5.76
N ILE A 2 -18.43 8.65 5.14
CA ILE A 2 -19.44 9.71 5.12
C ILE A 2 -20.79 9.09 5.50
N GLN A 3 -21.57 9.79 6.33
CA GLN A 3 -22.92 9.38 6.71
C GLN A 3 -23.83 9.30 5.48
N LYS A 4 -24.63 8.24 5.37
CA LYS A 4 -25.68 8.15 4.35
C LYS A 4 -26.70 9.26 4.54
N GLY A 5 -27.09 9.93 3.44
CA GLY A 5 -28.08 11.01 3.48
C GLY A 5 -27.55 12.37 3.94
N LEU A 6 -26.25 12.52 4.17
CA LEU A 6 -25.66 13.83 4.47
C LEU A 6 -25.73 14.72 3.22
N THR A 7 -26.33 15.89 3.35
CA THR A 7 -26.56 16.87 2.28
C THR A 7 -26.15 18.27 2.74
N GLY A 8 -26.02 19.20 1.80
CA GLY A 8 -25.65 20.59 2.06
C GLY A 8 -24.61 21.09 1.06
N ASP A 9 -24.40 22.40 1.01
CA ASP A 9 -23.49 23.00 0.03
C ASP A 9 -22.04 22.63 0.30
N LEU A 10 -21.62 22.63 1.58
CA LEU A 10 -20.29 22.13 1.99
C LEU A 10 -20.08 20.67 1.59
N MET A 11 -21.14 19.84 1.62
CA MET A 11 -21.05 18.45 1.20
C MET A 11 -20.85 18.32 -0.32
N LYS A 12 -21.47 19.18 -1.13
CA LYS A 12 -21.27 19.21 -2.58
C LYS A 12 -19.84 19.60 -2.91
N GLU A 13 -19.32 20.64 -2.26
CA GLU A 13 -17.93 21.08 -2.41
C GLU A 13 -16.94 19.98 -2.03
N LEU A 14 -17.14 19.33 -0.87
CA LEU A 14 -16.33 18.21 -0.43
C LEU A 14 -16.36 17.06 -1.45
N MET A 15 -17.51 16.71 -2.00
CA MET A 15 -17.63 15.63 -3.00
C MET A 15 -16.88 15.99 -4.30
N THR A 16 -16.87 17.27 -4.69
CA THR A 16 -16.11 17.74 -5.85
C THR A 16 -14.60 17.56 -5.63
N LEU A 17 -14.10 17.93 -4.46
CA LEU A 17 -12.69 17.72 -4.08
C LEU A 17 -12.33 16.23 -4.02
N ILE A 18 -13.18 15.41 -3.42
CA ILE A 18 -13.02 13.96 -3.33
C ILE A 18 -12.89 13.32 -4.72
N HIS A 19 -13.73 13.74 -5.67
CA HIS A 19 -13.65 13.25 -7.05
C HIS A 19 -12.38 13.71 -7.75
N LYS A 20 -12.02 14.99 -7.60
CA LYS A 20 -10.80 15.55 -8.18
C LYS A 20 -9.55 14.81 -7.71
N GLU A 21 -9.47 14.53 -6.42
CA GLU A 21 -8.30 13.89 -5.78
C GLU A 21 -8.41 12.35 -5.73
N ASN A 22 -9.38 11.74 -6.44
CA ASN A 22 -9.60 10.29 -6.46
C ASN A 22 -9.66 9.62 -5.07
N ILE A 23 -10.24 10.32 -4.08
CA ILE A 23 -10.32 9.82 -2.70
C ILE A 23 -11.43 8.77 -2.60
N VAL A 24 -11.09 7.59 -2.08
CA VAL A 24 -12.05 6.51 -1.86
C VAL A 24 -13.03 6.87 -0.75
N VAL A 25 -14.32 6.91 -1.06
CA VAL A 25 -15.39 7.23 -0.12
C VAL A 25 -16.30 6.03 0.13
N GLN A 26 -16.58 5.78 1.39
CA GLN A 26 -17.59 4.81 1.81
C GLN A 26 -18.74 5.53 2.51
N LYS A 27 -19.98 5.41 1.98
CA LYS A 27 -21.20 5.91 2.62
C LYS A 27 -21.70 4.87 3.62
N VAL A 28 -21.82 5.25 4.89
CA VAL A 28 -22.17 4.36 6.00
C VAL A 28 -23.29 4.92 6.87
N PRO A 29 -24.05 4.07 7.60
CA PRO A 29 -25.00 4.54 8.62
C PRO A 29 -24.29 5.31 9.74
N ILE A 30 -25.01 6.28 10.35
CA ILE A 30 -24.47 7.10 11.46
C ILE A 30 -23.99 6.25 12.64
N GLN A 31 -24.64 5.14 12.91
CA GLN A 31 -24.28 4.22 14.00
C GLN A 31 -22.85 3.69 13.84
N LYS A 32 -22.42 3.40 12.61
CA LYS A 32 -21.05 2.96 12.32
C LYS A 32 -20.04 4.05 12.65
N LEU A 33 -20.33 5.30 12.33
CA LEU A 33 -19.47 6.45 12.66
C LEU A 33 -19.39 6.66 14.17
N ASN A 34 -20.53 6.63 14.87
CA ASN A 34 -20.59 6.76 16.33
C ASN A 34 -19.84 5.64 17.07
N HIS A 35 -19.82 4.43 16.48
CA HIS A 35 -19.03 3.32 17.04
C HIS A 35 -17.51 3.54 16.89
N MET A 36 -17.09 4.13 15.78
CA MET A 36 -15.66 4.36 15.49
C MET A 36 -15.11 5.56 16.25
N VAL A 37 -15.89 6.63 16.37
CA VAL A 37 -15.45 7.89 17.02
C VAL A 37 -16.57 8.39 17.93
N LYS A 38 -16.30 8.41 19.24
CA LYS A 38 -17.26 8.91 20.26
C LYS A 38 -17.35 10.42 20.33
N LYS A 39 -16.45 11.15 19.66
CA LYS A 39 -16.48 12.62 19.57
C LYS A 39 -17.42 13.08 18.47
N ASN A 40 -17.82 14.36 18.52
CA ASN A 40 -18.65 14.95 17.45
C ASN A 40 -17.89 14.92 16.11
N HIS A 41 -18.29 14.03 15.20
CA HIS A 41 -17.70 13.83 13.87
C HIS A 41 -18.53 14.47 12.74
N GLN A 42 -19.67 15.11 13.07
CA GLN A 42 -20.53 15.81 12.10
C GLN A 42 -20.87 14.99 10.83
N GLY A 43 -20.93 13.66 10.95
CA GLY A 43 -21.23 12.75 9.84
C GLY A 43 -20.05 12.41 8.92
N ILE A 44 -18.82 12.84 9.22
CA ILE A 44 -17.64 12.59 8.40
C ILE A 44 -16.48 12.11 9.28
N ILE A 45 -15.79 11.04 8.83
CA ILE A 45 -14.54 10.58 9.42
C ILE A 45 -13.52 10.38 8.29
N ALA A 46 -12.42 11.12 8.35
CA ALA A 46 -11.27 10.91 7.47
C ALA A 46 -10.28 9.94 8.14
N MET A 47 -9.89 8.92 7.40
CA MET A 47 -8.82 8.00 7.79
C MET A 47 -7.58 8.36 6.97
N ILE A 48 -6.53 8.78 7.65
CA ILE A 48 -5.25 9.15 7.02
C ILE A 48 -4.20 8.09 7.33
N SER A 49 -3.29 7.87 6.40
CA SER A 49 -2.12 7.02 6.62
C SER A 49 -1.11 7.75 7.51
N PRO A 50 -0.50 7.08 8.50
CA PRO A 50 0.59 7.64 9.28
C PRO A 50 1.91 7.74 8.50
N VAL A 51 1.97 7.15 7.31
CA VAL A 51 3.14 7.18 6.41
C VAL A 51 2.77 7.82 5.08
N ALA A 52 3.73 8.50 4.45
CA ALA A 52 3.59 9.00 3.09
C ALA A 52 3.62 7.85 2.06
N TYR A 53 2.89 8.03 0.96
CA TYR A 53 3.01 7.17 -0.21
C TYR A 53 3.93 7.82 -1.23
N HIS A 54 4.66 6.98 -1.96
CA HIS A 54 5.62 7.39 -2.98
C HIS A 54 5.21 6.86 -4.35
N GLU A 55 5.66 7.53 -5.40
CA GLU A 55 5.50 7.06 -6.77
C GLU A 55 6.58 6.01 -7.08
N ILE A 56 6.16 4.94 -7.74
CA ILE A 56 7.04 3.77 -7.99
C ILE A 56 8.16 4.10 -8.99
N ASP A 57 7.87 4.92 -9.98
CA ASP A 57 8.82 5.33 -11.02
C ASP A 57 9.96 6.17 -10.43
N TRP A 58 9.61 7.19 -9.63
CA TRP A 58 10.59 7.99 -8.91
C TRP A 58 11.47 7.13 -8.01
N LEU A 59 10.88 6.19 -7.29
CA LEU A 59 11.60 5.36 -6.34
C LEU A 59 12.59 4.43 -7.03
N VAL A 60 12.19 3.74 -8.10
CA VAL A 60 13.07 2.86 -8.88
C VAL A 60 14.25 3.65 -9.45
N GLN A 61 13.99 4.85 -9.98
CA GLN A 61 15.04 5.75 -10.46
C GLN A 61 16.02 6.10 -9.35
N GLN A 62 15.53 6.49 -8.15
CA GLN A 62 16.39 6.84 -7.02
C GLN A 62 17.29 5.70 -6.56
N VAL A 63 16.84 4.44 -6.64
CA VAL A 63 17.67 3.27 -6.29
C VAL A 63 18.77 3.08 -7.33
N TYR A 64 18.46 3.16 -8.62
CA TYR A 64 19.46 3.07 -9.69
C TYR A 64 20.49 4.21 -9.64
N GLU A 65 20.05 5.44 -9.34
CA GLU A 65 20.95 6.60 -9.22
C GLU A 65 21.98 6.43 -8.08
N LYS A 66 21.66 5.62 -7.06
CA LYS A 66 22.61 5.23 -6.00
C LYS A 66 23.55 4.10 -6.40
N GLY A 67 23.40 3.52 -7.59
CA GLY A 67 24.16 2.38 -8.05
C GLY A 67 23.73 1.06 -7.39
N GLU A 68 22.50 1.00 -6.86
CA GLU A 68 21.94 -0.18 -6.22
C GLU A 68 20.97 -0.90 -7.14
N ASP A 69 20.81 -2.22 -6.96
CA ASP A 69 19.83 -3.02 -7.67
C ASP A 69 18.47 -2.96 -6.97
N PRO A 70 17.40 -2.42 -7.61
CA PRO A 70 16.10 -2.35 -6.98
C PRO A 70 15.58 -3.73 -6.54
N PHE A 71 15.20 -3.83 -5.27
CA PHE A 71 14.46 -4.95 -4.71
C PHE A 71 13.09 -4.46 -4.25
N ILE A 72 12.05 -4.80 -4.99
CA ILE A 72 10.67 -4.35 -4.76
C ILE A 72 9.82 -5.51 -4.26
N LEU A 73 9.06 -5.29 -3.18
CA LEU A 73 8.07 -6.24 -2.68
C LEU A 73 6.67 -5.79 -3.09
N ILE A 74 5.93 -6.64 -3.78
CA ILE A 74 4.56 -6.38 -4.23
C ILE A 74 3.62 -7.23 -3.39
N LEU A 75 2.65 -6.59 -2.73
CA LEU A 75 1.66 -7.26 -1.91
C LEU A 75 0.29 -7.22 -2.60
N ASP A 76 -0.16 -8.37 -3.13
CA ASP A 76 -1.48 -8.52 -3.73
C ASP A 76 -2.49 -8.99 -2.67
N ARG A 77 -3.54 -8.22 -2.45
CA ARG A 77 -4.68 -8.55 -1.55
C ARG A 77 -4.31 -8.87 -0.10
N VAL A 78 -3.16 -8.42 0.39
CA VAL A 78 -2.82 -8.49 1.81
C VAL A 78 -3.66 -7.46 2.56
N LYS A 79 -4.77 -7.88 3.18
CA LYS A 79 -5.78 -7.00 3.83
C LYS A 79 -5.60 -6.90 5.34
N ASP A 80 -4.95 -7.86 5.96
CA ASP A 80 -4.71 -7.85 7.39
C ASP A 80 -3.59 -6.86 7.75
N VAL A 81 -3.92 -5.92 8.64
CA VAL A 81 -3.04 -4.82 9.05
C VAL A 81 -1.80 -5.33 9.79
N ARG A 82 -1.95 -6.39 10.61
CA ARG A 82 -0.84 -6.96 11.39
C ARG A 82 0.09 -7.76 10.50
N ASN A 83 -0.47 -8.54 9.56
CA ASN A 83 0.33 -9.27 8.57
C ASN A 83 1.13 -8.28 7.71
N PHE A 84 0.49 -7.21 7.24
CA PHE A 84 1.17 -6.15 6.51
C PHE A 84 2.35 -5.56 7.31
N GLY A 85 2.12 -5.21 8.58
CA GLY A 85 3.18 -4.70 9.46
C GLY A 85 4.32 -5.70 9.68
N ALA A 86 4.01 -6.99 9.88
CA ALA A 86 5.02 -8.05 10.04
C ALA A 86 5.85 -8.24 8.77
N ILE A 87 5.20 -8.24 7.60
CA ILE A 87 5.86 -8.31 6.30
C ILE A 87 6.79 -7.09 6.10
N ALA A 88 6.32 -5.88 6.40
CA ALA A 88 7.12 -4.67 6.27
C ALA A 88 8.37 -4.70 7.15
N ARG A 89 8.26 -5.20 8.39
CA ARG A 89 9.40 -5.40 9.28
C ARG A 89 10.44 -6.36 8.69
N THR A 90 9.99 -7.48 8.17
CA THR A 90 10.86 -8.47 7.53
C THR A 90 11.51 -7.90 6.26
N ALA A 91 10.72 -7.21 5.43
CA ALA A 91 11.18 -6.58 4.20
C ALA A 91 12.31 -5.56 4.46
N GLU A 92 12.18 -4.74 5.51
CA GLU A 92 13.23 -3.78 5.89
C GLU A 92 14.53 -4.50 6.27
N CYS A 93 14.45 -5.59 7.04
CA CYS A 93 15.61 -6.38 7.42
C CYS A 93 16.32 -7.04 6.21
N PHE A 94 15.57 -7.36 5.16
CA PHE A 94 16.12 -7.95 3.93
C PHE A 94 16.54 -6.93 2.88
N GLY A 95 16.55 -5.63 3.21
CA GLY A 95 16.98 -4.58 2.30
C GLY A 95 16.01 -4.35 1.12
N VAL A 96 14.71 -4.62 1.31
CA VAL A 96 13.70 -4.27 0.31
C VAL A 96 13.61 -2.75 0.21
N HIS A 97 13.74 -2.20 -1.00
CA HIS A 97 13.76 -0.77 -1.26
C HIS A 97 12.38 -0.13 -1.20
N ALA A 98 11.32 -0.88 -1.57
CA ALA A 98 9.94 -0.43 -1.45
C ALA A 98 8.94 -1.56 -1.37
N ILE A 99 7.78 -1.26 -0.76
CA ILE A 99 6.60 -2.11 -0.79
C ILE A 99 5.56 -1.48 -1.71
N VAL A 100 5.07 -2.24 -2.70
CA VAL A 100 4.01 -1.82 -3.61
C VAL A 100 2.70 -2.49 -3.21
N ILE A 101 1.65 -1.70 -3.06
CA ILE A 101 0.29 -2.16 -2.74
C ILE A 101 -0.74 -1.62 -3.72
N PRO A 102 -1.82 -2.36 -4.00
CA PRO A 102 -2.91 -1.81 -4.79
C PRO A 102 -3.70 -0.76 -3.98
N SER A 103 -4.30 0.21 -4.68
CA SER A 103 -5.14 1.25 -4.08
C SER A 103 -6.46 0.71 -3.52
N LYS A 104 -6.90 -0.45 -4.02
CA LYS A 104 -8.07 -1.18 -3.54
C LYS A 104 -7.63 -2.56 -3.06
N ASP A 105 -8.40 -3.15 -2.13
CA ASP A 105 -8.16 -4.51 -1.62
C ASP A 105 -6.80 -4.73 -0.92
N SER A 106 -6.21 -3.68 -0.37
CA SER A 106 -5.01 -3.72 0.47
C SER A 106 -5.30 -3.32 1.92
N ALA A 107 -4.40 -3.67 2.83
CA ALA A 107 -4.45 -3.19 4.20
C ALA A 107 -4.37 -1.66 4.25
N LEU A 108 -5.17 -1.05 5.12
CA LEU A 108 -4.98 0.34 5.49
C LEU A 108 -3.75 0.45 6.39
N ILE A 109 -2.81 1.30 6.03
CA ILE A 109 -1.67 1.58 6.91
C ILE A 109 -2.17 2.43 8.06
N THR A 110 -2.28 1.81 9.23
CA THR A 110 -2.74 2.40 10.47
C THR A 110 -1.61 2.42 11.49
N ASN A 111 -1.85 3.06 12.65
CA ASN A 111 -0.92 3.02 13.78
C ASN A 111 -0.64 1.58 14.23
N ASP A 112 -1.57 0.64 14.05
CA ASP A 112 -1.36 -0.77 14.38
C ASP A 112 -0.39 -1.44 13.40
N ALA A 113 -0.43 -1.10 12.10
CA ALA A 113 0.57 -1.54 11.13
C ALA A 113 1.96 -1.00 11.51
N VAL A 114 2.06 0.28 11.88
CA VAL A 114 3.33 0.90 12.31
C VAL A 114 3.89 0.20 13.55
N LYS A 115 3.06 -0.05 14.55
CA LYS A 115 3.47 -0.78 15.77
C LYS A 115 3.95 -2.20 15.44
N THR A 116 3.20 -2.94 14.62
CA THR A 116 3.54 -4.32 14.25
C THR A 116 4.80 -4.38 13.40
N SER A 117 5.06 -3.35 12.58
CA SER A 117 6.29 -3.24 11.81
C SER A 117 7.51 -2.85 12.65
N ALA A 118 7.35 -2.59 13.96
CA ALA A 118 8.40 -2.06 14.83
C ALA A 118 9.06 -0.79 14.26
N GLY A 119 8.29 0.05 13.56
CA GLY A 119 8.75 1.30 12.95
C GLY A 119 9.35 1.15 11.55
N ALA A 120 9.46 -0.06 11.00
CA ALA A 120 10.00 -0.28 9.64
C ALA A 120 9.24 0.51 8.57
N LEU A 121 7.93 0.71 8.75
CA LEU A 121 7.09 1.52 7.85
C LEU A 121 7.46 3.02 7.81
N PHE A 122 8.29 3.51 8.71
CA PHE A 122 8.85 4.86 8.60
C PHE A 122 10.17 4.91 7.80
N LYS A 123 10.76 3.74 7.52
CA LYS A 123 12.02 3.63 6.80
C LYS A 123 11.83 3.12 5.37
N ILE A 124 10.97 2.10 5.21
CA ILE A 124 10.72 1.51 3.90
C ILE A 124 9.59 2.26 3.20
N PRO A 125 9.83 2.85 2.01
CA PRO A 125 8.80 3.52 1.23
C PRO A 125 7.67 2.59 0.84
N VAL A 126 6.43 3.10 0.85
CA VAL A 126 5.27 2.39 0.34
C VAL A 126 4.74 3.11 -0.89
N CYS A 127 4.62 2.37 -1.99
CA CYS A 127 4.04 2.86 -3.25
C CYS A 127 2.61 2.31 -3.39
N LYS A 128 1.67 3.19 -3.68
CA LYS A 128 0.27 2.83 -3.85
C LYS A 128 -0.14 2.99 -5.31
N VAL A 129 -0.46 1.86 -5.97
CA VAL A 129 -0.73 1.84 -7.39
C VAL A 129 -2.20 1.52 -7.70
N THR A 130 -2.74 2.06 -8.79
CA THR A 130 -4.10 1.78 -9.23
C THR A 130 -4.24 0.43 -9.90
N SER A 131 -3.17 -0.04 -10.57
CA SER A 131 -3.09 -1.33 -11.27
C SER A 131 -1.77 -2.02 -10.96
N LEU A 132 -1.82 -3.19 -10.36
CA LEU A 132 -0.63 -4.03 -10.16
C LEU A 132 -0.05 -4.52 -11.49
N THR A 133 -0.90 -4.81 -12.48
CA THR A 133 -0.45 -5.24 -13.82
C THR A 133 0.41 -4.16 -14.47
N SER A 134 -0.06 -2.91 -14.47
CA SER A 134 0.71 -1.79 -15.03
C SER A 134 2.01 -1.54 -14.26
N ALA A 135 1.99 -1.70 -12.94
CA ALA A 135 3.20 -1.59 -12.12
C ALA A 135 4.21 -2.71 -12.45
N LEU A 136 3.74 -3.93 -12.68
CA LEU A 136 4.57 -5.06 -13.10
C LEU A 136 5.20 -4.84 -14.48
N ASP A 137 4.41 -4.34 -15.44
CA ASP A 137 4.91 -4.04 -16.79
C ASP A 137 5.97 -2.94 -16.73
N PHE A 138 5.76 -1.90 -15.93
CA PHE A 138 6.74 -0.86 -15.67
C PHE A 138 8.04 -1.43 -15.08
N LEU A 139 7.95 -2.24 -14.00
CA LEU A 139 9.13 -2.83 -13.35
C LEU A 139 9.93 -3.74 -14.29
N LYS A 140 9.23 -4.55 -15.10
CA LYS A 140 9.87 -5.36 -16.15
C LYS A 140 10.57 -4.49 -17.19
N GLY A 141 9.93 -3.39 -17.60
CA GLY A 141 10.52 -2.38 -18.50
C GLY A 141 11.79 -1.74 -17.95
N CYS A 142 11.87 -1.60 -16.61
CA CYS A 142 13.07 -1.14 -15.90
C CYS A 142 14.13 -2.24 -15.70
N GLY A 143 13.92 -3.45 -16.22
CA GLY A 143 14.88 -4.55 -16.13
C GLY A 143 14.78 -5.43 -14.88
N LEU A 144 13.75 -5.27 -14.03
CA LEU A 144 13.58 -6.12 -12.86
C LEU A 144 13.07 -7.52 -13.26
N LYS A 145 13.70 -8.55 -12.71
CA LYS A 145 13.17 -9.92 -12.75
C LYS A 145 12.01 -10.03 -11.76
N VAL A 146 10.87 -10.56 -12.22
CA VAL A 146 9.67 -10.68 -11.38
C VAL A 146 9.47 -12.12 -10.95
N TYR A 147 9.35 -12.34 -9.64
CA TYR A 147 9.08 -13.65 -9.03
C TYR A 147 7.76 -13.59 -8.28
N ALA A 148 6.93 -14.62 -8.42
CA ALA A 148 5.68 -14.75 -7.67
C ALA A 148 5.76 -15.94 -6.71
N CYS A 149 5.48 -15.70 -5.43
CA CYS A 149 5.34 -16.75 -4.43
C CYS A 149 3.99 -17.46 -4.63
N SER A 150 4.02 -18.77 -4.84
CA SER A 150 2.84 -19.59 -5.00
C SER A 150 3.05 -20.95 -4.34
N GLU A 151 2.03 -21.43 -3.63
CA GLU A 151 2.02 -22.80 -3.07
C GLU A 151 2.06 -23.88 -4.16
N LYS A 152 1.71 -23.53 -5.40
CA LYS A 152 1.70 -24.43 -6.56
C LYS A 152 3.04 -24.48 -7.29
N SER A 153 4.03 -23.72 -6.85
CA SER A 153 5.36 -23.70 -7.47
C SER A 153 6.15 -24.93 -7.04
N GLU A 154 6.74 -25.63 -7.98
CA GLU A 154 7.70 -26.72 -7.71
C GLU A 154 9.11 -26.20 -7.45
N THR A 155 9.38 -24.93 -7.79
CA THR A 155 10.68 -24.33 -7.63
C THR A 155 10.77 -23.60 -6.28
N LEU A 156 11.69 -24.00 -5.43
CA LEU A 156 11.97 -23.34 -4.16
C LEU A 156 12.77 -22.06 -4.40
N ILE A 157 12.57 -21.06 -3.55
CA ILE A 157 13.22 -19.73 -3.67
C ILE A 157 14.76 -19.81 -3.53
N ASP A 158 15.25 -20.74 -2.75
CA ASP A 158 16.69 -20.99 -2.54
C ASP A 158 17.41 -21.52 -3.78
N LYS A 159 16.65 -22.04 -4.76
CA LYS A 159 17.16 -22.52 -6.05
C LYS A 159 17.09 -21.48 -7.16
N LEU A 160 16.54 -20.31 -6.88
CA LEU A 160 16.44 -19.22 -7.86
C LEU A 160 17.69 -18.35 -7.80
N GLU A 161 18.18 -18.00 -8.99
CA GLU A 161 19.19 -16.95 -9.10
C GLU A 161 18.54 -15.59 -8.88
N THR A 162 18.66 -15.08 -7.66
CA THR A 162 18.01 -13.83 -7.23
C THR A 162 18.97 -12.63 -7.23
N THR A 163 20.06 -12.69 -8.00
CA THR A 163 20.98 -11.57 -8.19
C THR A 163 20.37 -10.50 -9.11
N GLY A 164 20.81 -9.25 -8.93
CA GLY A 164 20.38 -8.11 -9.71
C GLY A 164 18.99 -7.57 -9.35
N PRO A 165 18.48 -6.63 -10.17
CA PRO A 165 17.19 -5.97 -9.94
C PRO A 165 16.03 -6.97 -9.93
N LYS A 166 15.18 -6.89 -8.91
CA LYS A 166 14.11 -7.89 -8.73
C LYS A 166 12.86 -7.34 -8.07
N ALA A 167 11.73 -7.96 -8.40
CA ALA A 167 10.47 -7.76 -7.70
C ALA A 167 9.90 -9.10 -7.24
N LEU A 168 9.45 -9.19 -6.00
CA LEU A 168 8.82 -10.36 -5.40
C LEU A 168 7.34 -10.07 -5.17
N ILE A 169 6.46 -10.93 -5.67
CA ILE A 169 5.02 -10.83 -5.45
C ILE A 169 4.63 -11.83 -4.36
N MET A 170 3.96 -11.31 -3.34
CA MET A 170 3.31 -12.11 -2.30
C MET A 170 1.83 -11.75 -2.25
N GLY A 171 0.98 -12.73 -2.09
CA GLY A 171 -0.45 -12.51 -2.02
C GLY A 171 -1.19 -13.60 -1.27
N SER A 172 -2.51 -13.46 -1.16
CA SER A 172 -3.43 -14.46 -0.60
C SER A 172 -4.29 -15.06 -1.70
#